data_4c4a3095dd49bfe2e0f1ce07e0291e73
#
_entry.id   4c4a3095dd49bfe2e0f1ce07e0291e73
#
_cell.length_a   1.000
_cell.length_b   1.000
_cell.length_c   1.000
_cell.angle_alpha   90.00
_cell.angle_beta   90.00
_cell.angle_gamma   90.00
#
_symmetry.space_group_name_H-M   'P 1'
#
loop_
_entity.id
_entity.type
_entity.pdbx_description
1 polymer ?
#
loop_
_entity_poly.entity_id
_entity_poly.type
_entity_poly.pdbx_seq_one_letter_code
_entity_poly.pdbx_strand_id
1 'polypeptide(L)'
;MHRLAHKSNQECDIDIRPDLMQNVILSGGSTLYEGLPDRLEKELDALMPKRDMVKIIASADRYYSVWTGGSTLISLSTFESQWITKEEYEENGAEIVHRKCV
;
A
#
# COMPACT_ATOMS: atom_id res chain seq x y z
N MET A 1 0.36 -7.47 -14.38
CA MET A 1 0.69 -6.97 -13.02
C MET A 1 2.09 -6.35 -13.00
N HIS A 2 3.19 -7.11 -13.22
CA HIS A 2 4.58 -6.62 -13.17
C HIS A 2 4.84 -5.36 -14.01
N ARG A 3 4.32 -5.30 -15.25
CA ARG A 3 4.50 -4.10 -16.12
C ARG A 3 3.83 -2.85 -15.54
N LEU A 4 2.66 -2.99 -14.91
CA LEU A 4 1.98 -1.87 -14.27
C LEU A 4 2.73 -1.40 -13.02
N ALA A 5 3.19 -2.33 -12.18
CA ALA A 5 4.00 -2.01 -11.03
C ALA A 5 5.31 -1.30 -11.42
N HIS A 6 6.00 -1.81 -12.43
CA HIS A 6 7.20 -1.17 -12.97
C HIS A 6 6.91 0.25 -13.51
N LYS A 7 5.85 0.40 -14.33
CA LYS A 7 5.45 1.71 -14.86
C LYS A 7 5.14 2.70 -13.74
N SER A 8 4.34 2.28 -12.75
CA SER A 8 4.01 3.12 -11.58
C SER A 8 5.27 3.57 -10.83
N ASN A 9 6.23 2.67 -10.65
CA ASN A 9 7.52 3.01 -10.03
C ASN A 9 8.31 4.03 -10.87
N GLN A 10 8.28 3.94 -12.20
CA GLN A 10 8.99 4.87 -13.08
C GLN A 10 8.39 6.29 -13.07
N GLU A 11 7.12 6.44 -12.71
CA GLU A 11 6.46 7.76 -12.56
C GLU A 11 6.80 8.43 -11.22
N CYS A 12 7.43 7.72 -10.27
CA CYS A 12 7.88 8.28 -9.00
C CYS A 12 9.25 8.96 -9.14
N ASP A 13 9.61 9.75 -8.13
CA ASP A 13 10.94 10.36 -8.05
C ASP A 13 12.04 9.29 -8.04
N ILE A 14 13.13 9.56 -8.75
CA ILE A 14 14.21 8.59 -8.95
C ILE A 14 14.82 8.10 -7.63
N ASP A 15 14.90 8.97 -6.63
CA ASP A 15 15.53 8.68 -5.35
C ASP A 15 14.77 7.66 -4.52
N ILE A 16 13.45 7.57 -4.69
CA ILE A 16 12.60 6.63 -3.93
C ILE A 16 12.31 5.32 -4.67
N ARG A 17 12.61 5.23 -5.96
CA ARG A 17 12.31 4.04 -6.77
C ARG A 17 12.90 2.74 -6.21
N PRO A 18 14.17 2.71 -5.76
CA PRO A 18 14.75 1.51 -5.17
C PRO A 18 14.01 1.07 -3.90
N ASP A 19 13.66 2.02 -3.03
CA ASP A 19 12.95 1.73 -1.78
C ASP A 19 11.56 1.16 -2.05
N LEU A 20 10.85 1.69 -3.05
CA LEU A 20 9.54 1.17 -3.45
C LEU A 20 9.62 -0.27 -3.96
N MET A 21 10.66 -0.60 -4.75
CA MET A 21 10.84 -1.96 -5.28
C MET A 21 11.29 -2.97 -4.21
N GLN A 22 11.93 -2.52 -3.15
CA GLN A 22 12.27 -3.36 -1.99
C GLN A 22 11.08 -3.57 -1.05
N ASN A 23 9.95 -2.89 -1.26
CA ASN A 23 8.78 -2.92 -0.40
C ASN A 23 7.49 -3.17 -1.20
N VAL A 24 7.52 -4.13 -2.13
CA VAL A 24 6.33 -4.52 -2.91
C VAL A 24 5.46 -5.45 -2.07
N ILE A 25 4.36 -4.94 -1.56
CA ILE A 25 3.44 -5.68 -0.69
C ILE A 25 2.30 -6.26 -1.50
N LEU A 26 2.04 -7.56 -1.33
CA LEU A 26 0.87 -8.24 -1.88
C LEU A 26 -0.27 -8.28 -0.86
N SER A 27 -1.47 -7.97 -1.31
CA SER A 27 -2.69 -7.99 -0.52
C SER A 27 -3.88 -8.48 -1.33
N GLY A 28 -4.85 -9.06 -0.65
CA GLY A 28 -6.10 -9.54 -1.23
C GLY A 28 -6.07 -10.99 -1.73
N GLY A 29 -7.25 -11.58 -1.86
CA GLY A 29 -7.44 -13.01 -2.15
C GLY A 29 -6.81 -13.47 -3.46
N SER A 30 -6.82 -12.62 -4.52
CA SER A 30 -6.21 -12.96 -5.80
C SER A 30 -4.68 -13.09 -5.75
N THR A 31 -4.04 -12.64 -4.67
CA THR A 31 -2.59 -12.80 -4.48
C THR A 31 -2.20 -14.14 -3.86
N LEU A 32 -3.19 -14.95 -3.46
CA LEU A 32 -2.98 -16.24 -2.81
C LEU A 32 -2.61 -17.37 -3.79
N TYR A 33 -2.65 -17.13 -5.09
CA TYR A 33 -2.20 -18.11 -6.06
C TYR A 33 -0.78 -18.59 -5.75
N GLU A 34 -0.61 -19.91 -5.75
CA GLU A 34 0.68 -20.55 -5.55
C GLU A 34 1.69 -20.07 -6.59
N GLY A 35 2.90 -19.73 -6.14
CA GLY A 35 3.99 -19.22 -6.99
C GLY A 35 3.82 -17.79 -7.50
N LEU A 36 2.71 -17.08 -7.18
CA LEU A 36 2.51 -15.71 -7.65
C LEU A 36 3.58 -14.74 -7.13
N PRO A 37 3.97 -14.77 -5.84
CA PRO A 37 5.05 -13.91 -5.35
C PRO A 37 6.37 -14.14 -6.10
N ASP A 38 6.80 -15.39 -6.25
CA ASP A 38 8.06 -15.76 -6.91
C ASP A 38 8.05 -15.35 -8.39
N ARG A 39 6.92 -15.56 -9.07
CA ARG A 39 6.78 -15.15 -10.46
C ARG A 39 6.82 -13.63 -10.61
N LEU A 40 6.17 -12.89 -9.72
CA LEU A 40 6.15 -11.43 -9.74
C LEU A 40 7.56 -10.87 -9.49
N GLU A 41 8.28 -11.41 -8.51
CA GLU A 41 9.66 -11.03 -8.21
C GLU A 41 10.55 -11.22 -9.44
N LYS A 42 10.53 -12.41 -10.03
CA LYS A 42 11.31 -12.72 -11.24
C LYS A 42 11.02 -11.78 -12.40
N GLU A 43 9.75 -11.47 -12.64
CA GLU A 43 9.37 -10.59 -13.76
C GLU A 43 9.72 -9.11 -13.48
N LEU A 44 9.67 -8.68 -12.23
CA LEU A 44 10.12 -7.33 -11.84
C LEU A 44 11.63 -7.21 -11.89
N ASP A 45 12.38 -8.19 -11.40
CA ASP A 45 13.85 -8.22 -11.50
C ASP A 45 14.32 -8.11 -12.94
N ALA A 46 13.62 -8.75 -13.87
CA ALA A 46 13.95 -8.67 -15.29
C ALA A 46 13.77 -7.27 -15.90
N LEU A 47 12.92 -6.42 -15.29
CA LEU A 47 12.64 -5.06 -15.74
C LEU A 47 13.49 -4.00 -15.03
N MET A 48 14.06 -4.35 -13.88
CA MET A 48 14.83 -3.41 -13.06
C MET A 48 16.33 -3.42 -13.41
N PRO A 49 17.06 -2.32 -13.18
CA PRO A 49 18.51 -2.32 -13.27
C PRO A 49 19.13 -3.35 -12.33
N LYS A 50 20.18 -4.04 -12.76
CA LYS A 50 20.83 -5.12 -11.96
C LYS A 50 21.32 -4.71 -10.57
N ARG A 51 21.44 -3.41 -10.31
CA ARG A 51 21.83 -2.84 -9.01
C ARG A 51 20.68 -2.72 -8.03
N ASP A 52 19.45 -2.74 -8.52
CA ASP A 52 18.26 -2.53 -7.70
C ASP A 52 17.70 -3.91 -7.33
N MET A 53 17.46 -4.11 -6.03
CA MET A 53 16.88 -5.35 -5.53
C MET A 53 15.36 -5.23 -5.49
N VAL A 54 14.66 -6.24 -5.98
CA VAL A 54 13.22 -6.37 -5.81
C VAL A 54 12.95 -7.28 -4.61
N LYS A 55 12.00 -6.89 -3.77
CA LYS A 55 11.55 -7.70 -2.65
C LYS A 55 10.04 -7.71 -2.60
N ILE A 56 9.47 -8.90 -2.68
CA ILE A 56 8.03 -9.12 -2.56
C ILE A 56 7.70 -9.54 -1.12
N ILE A 57 6.79 -8.79 -0.49
CA ILE A 57 6.29 -9.08 0.85
C ILE A 57 4.91 -9.70 0.70
N ALA A 58 4.80 -11.00 0.94
CA ALA A 58 3.58 -11.77 0.82
C ALA A 58 3.26 -12.46 2.16
N SER A 59 2.63 -11.75 3.08
CA SER A 59 2.20 -12.29 4.37
C SER A 59 1.20 -13.44 4.19
N ALA A 60 1.23 -14.42 5.10
CA ALA A 60 0.32 -15.55 5.06
C ALA A 60 -1.15 -15.15 5.22
N ASP A 61 -1.40 -14.08 5.98
CA ASP A 61 -2.72 -13.52 6.26
C ASP A 61 -3.13 -12.37 5.32
N ARG A 62 -2.44 -12.21 4.20
CA ARG A 62 -2.62 -11.07 3.27
C ARG A 62 -4.03 -10.94 2.69
N TYR A 63 -4.85 -12.01 2.78
CA TYR A 63 -6.26 -11.93 2.42
C TYR A 63 -6.98 -10.82 3.19
N TYR A 64 -6.68 -10.70 4.50
CA TYR A 64 -7.30 -9.74 5.41
C TYR A 64 -6.40 -8.56 5.79
N SER A 65 -5.25 -8.38 5.15
CA SER A 65 -4.25 -7.39 5.57
C SER A 65 -4.78 -5.95 5.59
N VAL A 66 -5.64 -5.59 4.64
CA VAL A 66 -6.26 -4.25 4.58
C VAL A 66 -7.20 -4.04 5.77
N TRP A 67 -8.06 -5.02 6.06
CA TRP A 67 -8.96 -4.95 7.21
C TRP A 67 -8.21 -4.92 8.54
N THR A 68 -7.20 -5.78 8.69
CA THR A 68 -6.35 -5.84 9.88
C THR A 68 -5.61 -4.52 10.08
N GLY A 69 -5.03 -3.97 9.03
CA GLY A 69 -4.34 -2.68 9.07
C GLY A 69 -5.25 -1.53 9.44
N GLY A 70 -6.45 -1.48 8.85
CA GLY A 70 -7.49 -0.50 9.20
C GLY A 70 -7.90 -0.62 10.67
N SER A 71 -8.17 -1.84 11.15
CA SER A 71 -8.53 -2.10 12.54
C SER A 71 -7.42 -1.66 13.52
N THR A 72 -6.17 -1.97 13.18
CA THR A 72 -5.02 -1.54 13.98
C THR A 72 -4.91 -0.01 14.03
N LEU A 73 -5.07 0.65 12.88
CA LEU A 73 -4.97 2.11 12.79
C LEU A 73 -6.03 2.81 13.65
N ILE A 74 -7.31 2.39 13.53
CA ILE A 74 -8.40 2.99 14.32
C ILE A 74 -8.28 2.71 15.83
N SER A 75 -7.55 1.66 16.22
CA SER A 75 -7.32 1.34 17.64
C SER A 75 -6.24 2.20 18.29
N LEU A 76 -5.50 2.99 17.52
CA LEU A 76 -4.50 3.90 18.06
C LEU A 76 -5.16 5.13 18.68
N SER A 77 -4.77 5.51 19.88
CA SER A 77 -5.28 6.72 20.54
C SER A 77 -5.00 8.00 19.73
N THR A 78 -3.92 8.03 18.97
CA THR A 78 -3.59 9.14 18.06
C THR A 78 -4.56 9.30 16.91
N PHE A 79 -5.32 8.24 16.56
CA PHE A 79 -6.30 8.28 15.48
C PHE A 79 -7.60 9.00 15.87
N GLU A 80 -7.90 9.12 17.17
CA GLU A 80 -9.11 9.80 17.66
C GLU A 80 -9.23 11.25 17.15
N SER A 81 -8.11 11.94 17.03
CA SER A 81 -8.07 13.31 16.50
C SER A 81 -8.43 13.44 15.02
N GLN A 82 -8.40 12.33 14.28
CA GLN A 82 -8.71 12.28 12.85
C GLN A 82 -10.19 11.95 12.58
N TRP A 83 -10.93 11.54 13.59
CA TRP A 83 -12.36 11.26 13.42
C TRP A 83 -13.13 12.55 13.19
N ILE A 84 -14.12 12.46 12.33
CA ILE A 84 -15.07 13.54 12.13
C ILE A 84 -16.27 13.26 13.04
N THR A 85 -16.48 14.11 14.04
CA THR A 85 -17.62 13.99 14.92
C THR A 85 -18.89 14.51 14.22
N LYS A 86 -20.05 14.17 14.77
CA LYS A 86 -21.31 14.65 14.25
C LYS A 86 -21.40 16.19 14.29
N GLU A 87 -20.96 16.77 15.38
CA GLU A 87 -20.93 18.21 15.60
C GLU A 87 -20.04 18.91 14.56
N GLU A 88 -18.84 18.39 14.33
CA GLU A 88 -17.93 18.92 13.31
C GLU A 88 -18.49 18.83 11.90
N TYR A 89 -19.23 17.75 11.60
CA TYR A 89 -19.90 17.60 10.31
C TYR A 89 -21.08 18.59 10.17
N GLU A 90 -21.86 18.80 11.22
CA GLU A 90 -22.97 19.75 11.22
C GLU A 90 -22.51 21.19 11.05
N GLU A 91 -21.33 21.55 11.61
CA GLU A 91 -20.73 22.88 11.49
C GLU A 91 -20.07 23.15 10.15
N ASN A 92 -19.35 22.17 9.62
CA ASN A 92 -18.45 22.35 8.45
C ASN A 92 -18.96 21.68 7.18
N GLY A 93 -20.00 20.83 7.27
CA GLY A 93 -20.49 20.04 6.16
C GLY A 93 -19.49 18.98 5.67
N ALA A 94 -19.69 18.46 4.46
CA ALA A 94 -18.85 17.42 3.87
C ALA A 94 -17.40 17.85 3.61
N GLU A 95 -17.14 19.15 3.51
CA GLU A 95 -15.80 19.71 3.26
C GLU A 95 -14.79 19.40 4.38
N ILE A 96 -15.27 19.04 5.58
CA ILE A 96 -14.42 18.64 6.72
C ILE A 96 -13.49 17.47 6.37
N VAL A 97 -13.89 16.60 5.44
CA VAL A 97 -13.11 15.44 5.01
C VAL A 97 -11.75 15.86 4.43
N HIS A 98 -11.69 16.95 3.69
CA HIS A 98 -10.46 17.45 3.07
C HIS A 98 -9.46 18.04 4.06
N ARG A 99 -9.91 18.36 5.28
CA ARG A 99 -9.03 18.86 6.35
C ARG A 99 -8.56 17.76 7.30
N LYS A 100 -9.41 16.75 7.54
CA LYS A 100 -9.13 15.70 8.53
C LYS A 100 -8.63 14.38 7.93
N CYS A 101 -9.04 14.05 6.72
CA CYS A 101 -8.65 12.79 6.06
C CYS A 101 -7.56 13.04 5.00
N VAL A 102 -6.45 13.55 5.42
CA VAL A 102 -5.27 13.81 4.56
C VAL A 102 -4.20 12.78 4.74
#